data_b0caed415a8ded1ca99a1ebdd48c663b
#
_entry.id   b0caed415a8ded1ca99a1ebdd48c663b
#
_cell.length_a   1.000
_cell.length_b   1.000
_cell.length_c   1.000
_cell.angle_alpha   90.00
_cell.angle_beta   90.00
_cell.angle_gamma   90.00
#
_symmetry.space_group_name_H-M   'P 1'
#
loop_
_entity.id
_entity.type
_entity.pdbx_description
1 polymer ?
#
loop_
_entity_poly.entity_id
_entity_poly.type
_entity_poly.pdbx_seq_one_letter_code
_entity_poly.pdbx_strand_id
1 'polypeptide(L)'
;MNTEEMLEEVFRRAKAYELRGGNCAQCSLSAIFEVLGVEDDNVVRAATGFADGVGLSGDGHCGALSGSTMAISYFFGRKKEDLARLGKQLRALLLAKELHKQFVEEFSTCRCYDIQVKKYGRFFNLYNMEDMKAAVEAGMPEGCSTLVGQTARMALKIILDEQAKKDKKTELPVV
;
A
#
# COMPACT_ATOMS: atom_id res chain seq x y z
N MET A 1 -1.39 21.26 3.92
CA MET A 1 -0.08 20.56 4.05
C MET A 1 0.66 20.68 2.73
N ASN A 2 1.96 20.93 2.75
CA ASN A 2 2.81 20.80 1.57
C ASN A 2 3.10 19.30 1.30
N THR A 3 3.73 18.99 0.16
CA THR A 3 3.98 17.58 -0.24
C THR A 3 4.80 16.80 0.80
N GLU A 4 5.84 17.38 1.37
CA GLU A 4 6.69 16.69 2.36
C GLU A 4 5.92 16.41 3.67
N GLU A 5 5.13 17.38 4.13
CA GLU A 5 4.23 17.19 5.29
C GLU A 5 3.22 16.07 5.05
N MET A 6 2.66 15.95 3.83
CA MET A 6 1.73 14.87 3.47
C MET A 6 2.42 13.50 3.48
N LEU A 7 3.66 13.44 2.97
CA LEU A 7 4.45 12.21 2.93
C LEU A 7 4.84 11.74 4.33
N GLU A 8 5.16 12.65 5.23
CA GLU A 8 5.46 12.31 6.63
C GLU A 8 4.19 11.89 7.38
N GLU A 9 3.09 12.59 7.16
CA GLU A 9 1.81 12.28 7.81
C GLU A 9 1.26 10.91 7.39
N VAL A 10 1.33 10.55 6.10
CA VAL A 10 0.88 9.23 5.65
C VAL A 10 1.71 8.10 6.24
N PHE A 11 3.03 8.28 6.33
CA PHE A 11 3.90 7.32 7.00
C PHE A 11 3.49 7.13 8.47
N ARG A 12 3.35 8.21 9.20
CA ARG A 12 2.99 8.20 10.62
C ARG A 12 1.63 7.53 10.87
N ARG A 13 0.61 7.85 10.06
CA ARG A 13 -0.73 7.26 10.17
C ARG A 13 -0.72 5.77 9.87
N ALA A 14 -0.17 5.37 8.74
CA ALA A 14 -0.12 3.97 8.32
C ALA A 14 0.60 3.10 9.34
N LYS A 15 1.75 3.56 9.86
CA LYS A 15 2.49 2.91 10.94
C LYS A 15 1.67 2.81 12.23
N ALA A 16 1.01 3.90 12.63
CA ALA A 16 0.21 3.91 13.85
C ALA A 16 -1.01 2.99 13.77
N TYR A 17 -1.65 2.87 12.61
CA TYR A 17 -2.77 1.94 12.41
C TYR A 17 -2.31 0.49 12.53
N GLU A 18 -1.21 0.15 11.89
CA GLU A 18 -0.66 -1.22 11.96
C GLU A 18 -0.28 -1.60 13.38
N LEU A 19 0.36 -0.71 14.15
CA LEU A 19 0.71 -0.93 15.56
C LEU A 19 -0.50 -1.14 16.48
N ARG A 20 -1.68 -0.62 16.12
CA ARG A 20 -2.92 -0.82 16.88
C ARG A 20 -3.60 -2.17 16.62
N GLY A 21 -2.94 -3.07 15.93
CA GLY A 21 -3.51 -4.36 15.52
C GLY A 21 -4.29 -4.27 14.21
N GLY A 22 -3.88 -3.36 13.34
CA GLY A 22 -4.47 -3.18 12.03
C GLY A 22 -4.15 -4.32 11.05
N ASN A 23 -4.56 -4.11 9.83
CA ASN A 23 -4.38 -4.99 8.68
C ASN A 23 -3.54 -4.23 7.67
N CYS A 24 -2.35 -4.73 7.33
CA CYS A 24 -1.36 -3.99 6.57
C CYS A 24 -1.89 -3.42 5.23
N ALA A 25 -2.84 -4.11 4.58
CA ALA A 25 -3.47 -3.61 3.37
C ALA A 25 -4.46 -2.46 3.67
N GLN A 26 -5.30 -2.63 4.70
CA GLN A 26 -6.23 -1.59 5.11
C GLN A 26 -5.49 -0.37 5.68
N CYS A 27 -4.44 -0.58 6.47
CA CYS A 27 -3.67 0.49 7.10
C CYS A 27 -2.98 1.41 6.09
N SER A 28 -2.33 0.83 5.06
CA SER A 28 -1.69 1.61 4.01
C SER A 28 -2.72 2.36 3.16
N LEU A 29 -3.81 1.70 2.76
CA LEU A 29 -4.89 2.29 1.97
C LEU A 29 -5.58 3.43 2.71
N SER A 30 -6.02 3.19 3.96
CA SER A 30 -6.73 4.18 4.78
C SER A 30 -5.89 5.41 5.06
N ALA A 31 -4.60 5.25 5.37
CA ALA A 31 -3.71 6.37 5.62
C ALA A 31 -3.55 7.26 4.36
N ILE A 32 -3.44 6.65 3.17
CA ILE A 32 -3.39 7.38 1.91
C ILE A 32 -4.71 8.14 1.66
N PHE A 33 -5.84 7.45 1.86
CA PHE A 33 -7.16 8.04 1.67
C PHE A 33 -7.39 9.24 2.59
N GLU A 34 -7.09 9.11 3.88
CA GLU A 34 -7.26 10.20 4.84
C GLU A 34 -6.40 11.42 4.52
N VAL A 35 -5.13 11.22 4.13
CA VAL A 35 -4.24 12.35 3.76
C VAL A 35 -4.75 13.05 2.50
N LEU A 36 -5.40 12.33 1.60
CA LEU A 36 -5.98 12.88 0.36
C LEU A 36 -7.45 13.31 0.52
N GLY A 37 -8.03 13.21 1.72
CA GLY A 37 -9.42 13.60 1.99
C GLY A 37 -10.46 12.72 1.32
N VAL A 38 -10.17 11.41 1.15
CA VAL A 38 -11.07 10.41 0.58
C VAL A 38 -11.73 9.61 1.69
N GLU A 39 -13.05 9.44 1.61
CA GLU A 39 -13.85 8.56 2.47
C GLU A 39 -14.54 7.52 1.60
N ASP A 40 -14.09 6.26 1.64
CA ASP A 40 -14.72 5.14 0.93
C ASP A 40 -14.53 3.82 1.70
N ASP A 41 -15.42 3.57 2.64
CA ASP A 41 -15.42 2.37 3.48
C ASP A 41 -15.55 1.07 2.67
N ASN A 42 -16.20 1.09 1.50
CA ASN A 42 -16.34 -0.12 0.70
C ASN A 42 -14.99 -0.57 0.12
N VAL A 43 -14.18 0.39 -0.32
CA VAL A 43 -12.82 0.10 -0.82
C VAL A 43 -11.92 -0.34 0.33
N VAL A 44 -11.99 0.32 1.51
CA VAL A 44 -11.23 -0.10 2.70
C VAL A 44 -11.63 -1.52 3.13
N ARG A 45 -12.92 -1.86 3.15
CA ARG A 45 -13.40 -3.21 3.46
C ARG A 45 -12.94 -4.24 2.44
N ALA A 46 -12.92 -3.90 1.15
CA ALA A 46 -12.43 -4.79 0.10
C ALA A 46 -10.92 -5.15 0.26
N ALA A 47 -10.15 -4.34 0.97
CA ALA A 47 -8.75 -4.61 1.25
C ALA A 47 -8.52 -5.65 2.37
N THR A 48 -9.55 -6.04 3.14
CA THR A 48 -9.42 -6.91 4.32
C THR A 48 -8.69 -8.23 4.02
N GLY A 49 -9.01 -8.88 2.92
CA GLY A 49 -8.45 -10.17 2.56
C GLY A 49 -6.97 -10.16 2.14
N PHE A 50 -6.36 -8.99 1.95
CA PHE A 50 -4.98 -8.89 1.48
C PHE A 50 -3.93 -8.86 2.59
N ALA A 51 -4.34 -8.98 3.86
CA ALA A 51 -3.41 -9.02 4.99
C ALA A 51 -2.45 -10.22 4.90
N ASP A 52 -1.20 -9.96 5.27
CA ASP A 52 -0.14 -10.96 5.47
C ASP A 52 -0.04 -11.99 4.33
N GLY A 53 0.02 -11.50 3.10
CA GLY A 53 0.16 -12.33 1.90
C GLY A 53 -1.12 -13.05 1.49
N VAL A 54 -2.26 -12.35 1.59
CA VAL A 54 -3.62 -12.85 1.31
C VAL A 54 -4.10 -13.85 2.37
N GLY A 55 -5.02 -13.38 3.22
CA GLY A 55 -5.63 -14.23 4.25
C GLY A 55 -4.60 -14.83 5.22
N LEU A 56 -3.58 -14.10 5.60
CA LEU A 56 -2.51 -14.51 6.52
C LEU A 56 -1.72 -15.74 6.07
N SER A 57 -1.69 -16.04 4.76
CA SER A 57 -1.00 -17.22 4.21
C SER A 57 0.51 -17.03 4.04
N GLY A 58 0.97 -15.81 3.98
CA GLY A 58 2.35 -15.46 3.60
C GLY A 58 2.65 -15.59 2.09
N ASP A 59 1.85 -16.35 1.33
CA ASP A 59 2.17 -16.72 -0.06
C ASP A 59 1.95 -15.61 -1.09
N GLY A 60 1.08 -14.66 -0.79
CA GLY A 60 0.81 -13.53 -1.67
C GLY A 60 1.75 -12.35 -1.45
N HIS A 61 1.46 -11.27 -2.16
CA HIS A 61 2.15 -9.99 -1.96
C HIS A 61 1.94 -9.46 -0.54
N CYS A 62 2.93 -8.74 -0.03
CA CYS A 62 2.78 -7.98 1.21
C CYS A 62 1.50 -7.12 1.14
N GLY A 63 0.68 -7.16 2.20
CA GLY A 63 -0.57 -6.41 2.23
C GLY A 63 -0.38 -4.90 2.08
N ALA A 64 0.71 -4.34 2.59
CA ALA A 64 1.03 -2.94 2.40
C ALA A 64 1.18 -2.58 0.91
N LEU A 65 1.83 -3.45 0.12
CA LEU A 65 1.93 -3.27 -1.33
C LEU A 65 0.56 -3.38 -2.01
N SER A 66 -0.26 -4.37 -1.60
CA SER A 66 -1.59 -4.57 -2.16
C SER A 66 -2.52 -3.39 -1.86
N GLY A 67 -2.61 -2.93 -0.62
CA GLY A 67 -3.43 -1.79 -0.22
C GLY A 67 -2.99 -0.48 -0.88
N SER A 68 -1.69 -0.23 -0.96
CA SER A 68 -1.13 0.93 -1.67
C SER A 68 -1.39 0.88 -3.18
N THR A 69 -1.36 -0.32 -3.78
CA THR A 69 -1.74 -0.51 -5.20
C THR A 69 -3.24 -0.25 -5.42
N MET A 70 -4.08 -0.63 -4.45
CA MET A 70 -5.52 -0.31 -4.49
C MET A 70 -5.74 1.21 -4.45
N ALA A 71 -5.00 1.96 -3.61
CA ALA A 71 -5.07 3.41 -3.58
C ALA A 71 -4.72 4.04 -4.94
N ILE A 72 -3.62 3.62 -5.57
CA ILE A 72 -3.25 4.06 -6.92
C ILE A 72 -4.38 3.75 -7.92
N SER A 73 -4.94 2.54 -7.85
CA SER A 73 -6.00 2.09 -8.75
C SER A 73 -7.30 2.86 -8.55
N TYR A 74 -7.59 3.31 -7.34
CA TYR A 74 -8.74 4.16 -7.04
C TYR A 74 -8.70 5.48 -7.82
N PHE A 75 -7.55 6.13 -7.88
CA PHE A 75 -7.39 7.43 -8.56
C PHE A 75 -7.21 7.32 -10.08
N PHE A 76 -6.60 6.23 -10.55
CA PHE A 76 -6.15 6.12 -11.95
C PHE A 76 -6.68 4.90 -12.69
N GLY A 77 -7.47 4.05 -12.02
CA GLY A 77 -8.09 2.87 -12.60
C GLY A 77 -9.22 3.20 -13.57
N ARG A 78 -9.58 2.25 -14.41
CA ARG A 78 -10.73 2.37 -15.32
C ARG A 78 -12.03 2.05 -14.60
N LYS A 79 -13.10 2.71 -15.02
CA LYS A 79 -14.45 2.44 -14.55
C LYS A 79 -14.99 1.12 -15.12
N LYS A 80 -16.06 0.56 -14.52
CA LYS A 80 -16.76 -0.64 -15.01
C LYS A 80 -17.22 -0.52 -16.47
N GLU A 81 -17.73 0.65 -16.86
CA GLU A 81 -18.19 0.93 -18.23
C GLU A 81 -17.05 0.90 -19.26
N ASP A 82 -15.80 1.05 -18.82
CA ASP A 82 -14.61 1.05 -19.66
C ASP A 82 -13.90 -0.32 -19.74
N LEU A 83 -14.47 -1.40 -19.19
CA LEU A 83 -13.81 -2.72 -19.13
C LEU A 83 -13.36 -3.25 -20.49
N ALA A 84 -14.09 -2.95 -21.57
CA ALA A 84 -13.71 -3.32 -22.93
C ALA A 84 -12.60 -2.43 -23.54
N ARG A 85 -12.23 -1.32 -22.88
CA ARG A 85 -11.26 -0.35 -23.39
C ARG A 85 -9.90 -0.55 -22.73
N LEU A 86 -9.07 -1.43 -23.29
CA LEU A 86 -7.77 -1.81 -22.70
C LEU A 86 -6.87 -0.61 -22.37
N GLY A 87 -6.84 0.42 -23.21
CA GLY A 87 -6.01 1.61 -22.99
C GLY A 87 -6.36 2.41 -21.72
N LYS A 88 -7.62 2.32 -21.25
CA LYS A 88 -8.08 3.06 -20.06
C LYS A 88 -7.47 2.60 -18.74
N GLN A 89 -6.94 1.38 -18.68
CA GLN A 89 -6.26 0.85 -17.48
C GLN A 89 -4.75 1.12 -17.48
N LEU A 90 -4.17 1.46 -18.65
CA LEU A 90 -2.71 1.47 -18.82
C LEU A 90 -1.99 2.38 -17.81
N ARG A 91 -2.61 3.52 -17.49
CA ARG A 91 -2.03 4.47 -16.53
C ARG A 91 -1.89 3.87 -15.14
N ALA A 92 -2.96 3.29 -14.62
CA ALA A 92 -2.93 2.62 -13.30
C ALA A 92 -1.91 1.47 -13.27
N LEU A 93 -1.83 0.68 -14.35
CA LEU A 93 -0.87 -0.42 -14.43
C LEU A 93 0.58 0.06 -14.42
N LEU A 94 0.89 1.16 -15.11
CA LEU A 94 2.25 1.73 -15.10
C LEU A 94 2.63 2.27 -13.73
N LEU A 95 1.72 2.96 -13.03
CA LEU A 95 1.98 3.48 -11.68
C LEU A 95 2.08 2.36 -10.65
N ALA A 96 1.25 1.32 -10.74
CA ALA A 96 1.34 0.14 -9.90
C ALA A 96 2.67 -0.63 -10.12
N LYS A 97 3.13 -0.74 -11.37
CA LYS A 97 4.44 -1.30 -11.71
C LYS A 97 5.58 -0.48 -11.10
N GLU A 98 5.48 0.83 -11.12
CA GLU A 98 6.47 1.72 -10.50
C GLU A 98 6.53 1.51 -8.98
N LEU A 99 5.36 1.46 -8.31
CA LEU A 99 5.31 1.14 -6.87
C LEU A 99 5.94 -0.22 -6.58
N HIS A 100 5.58 -1.25 -7.35
CA HIS A 100 6.13 -2.60 -7.18
C HIS A 100 7.66 -2.60 -7.31
N LYS A 101 8.19 -1.87 -8.30
CA LYS A 101 9.64 -1.75 -8.51
C LYS A 101 10.33 -1.12 -7.29
N GLN A 102 9.85 0.04 -6.83
CA GLN A 102 10.38 0.71 -5.63
C GLN A 102 10.28 -0.17 -4.39
N PHE A 103 9.17 -0.89 -4.23
CA PHE A 103 8.97 -1.81 -3.12
C PHE A 103 10.01 -2.95 -3.12
N VAL A 104 10.26 -3.58 -4.27
CA VAL A 104 11.25 -4.67 -4.39
C VAL A 104 12.67 -4.15 -4.25
N GLU A 105 12.98 -2.95 -4.72
CA GLU A 105 14.28 -2.30 -4.50
C GLU A 105 14.55 -2.07 -2.99
N GLU A 106 13.55 -1.66 -2.23
CA GLU A 106 13.67 -1.40 -0.79
C GLU A 106 13.67 -2.69 0.04
N PHE A 107 12.73 -3.62 -0.23
CA PHE A 107 12.50 -4.80 0.61
C PHE A 107 13.03 -6.11 0.02
N SER A 108 13.58 -6.09 -1.20
CA SER A 108 14.20 -7.20 -1.96
C SER A 108 13.21 -8.22 -2.53
N THR A 109 11.97 -8.25 -2.07
CA THR A 109 10.92 -9.16 -2.52
C THR A 109 9.55 -8.54 -2.27
N CYS A 110 8.53 -8.97 -3.01
CA CYS A 110 7.15 -8.57 -2.77
C CYS A 110 6.34 -9.62 -1.98
N ARG A 111 6.84 -10.84 -1.84
CA ARG A 111 6.16 -11.94 -1.15
C ARG A 111 6.29 -11.79 0.36
N CYS A 112 5.15 -11.83 1.07
CA CYS A 112 5.12 -11.61 2.51
C CYS A 112 5.97 -12.62 3.29
N TYR A 113 5.90 -13.91 2.93
CA TYR A 113 6.72 -14.97 3.50
C TYR A 113 8.21 -14.65 3.45
N ASP A 114 8.72 -14.25 2.27
CA ASP A 114 10.15 -13.99 2.08
C ASP A 114 10.62 -12.77 2.85
N ILE A 115 9.75 -11.73 2.98
CA ILE A 115 10.02 -10.55 3.81
C ILE A 115 10.17 -10.96 5.28
N GLN A 116 9.26 -11.79 5.80
CA GLN A 116 9.32 -12.25 7.19
C GLN A 116 10.54 -13.13 7.43
N VAL A 117 10.83 -14.10 6.55
CA VAL A 117 12.01 -14.95 6.66
C VAL A 117 13.30 -14.11 6.66
N LYS A 118 13.39 -13.11 5.77
CA LYS A 118 14.57 -12.22 5.72
C LYS A 118 14.73 -11.38 6.99
N LYS A 119 13.63 -10.86 7.55
CA LYS A 119 13.68 -9.95 8.72
C LYS A 119 13.77 -10.68 10.05
N TYR A 120 13.10 -11.83 10.19
CA TYR A 120 12.89 -12.52 11.47
C TYR A 120 13.39 -13.97 11.48
N GLY A 121 13.98 -14.46 10.37
CA GLY A 121 14.51 -15.81 10.24
C GLY A 121 13.45 -16.89 9.93
N ARG A 122 12.17 -16.55 10.02
CA ARG A 122 11.05 -17.47 9.77
C ARG A 122 9.77 -16.74 9.40
N PHE A 123 8.81 -17.46 8.86
CA PHE A 123 7.41 -17.04 8.74
C PHE A 123 6.65 -17.40 10.03
N PHE A 124 5.68 -16.57 10.42
CA PHE A 124 4.79 -16.78 11.55
C PHE A 124 3.37 -17.04 11.09
N ASN A 125 2.79 -18.18 11.49
CA ASN A 125 1.39 -18.46 11.25
C ASN A 125 0.53 -17.72 12.29
N LEU A 126 -0.02 -16.59 11.92
CA LEU A 126 -0.81 -15.75 12.83
C LEU A 126 -2.17 -16.33 13.23
N TYR A 127 -2.58 -17.47 12.68
CA TYR A 127 -3.70 -18.26 13.20
C TYR A 127 -3.30 -19.13 14.41
N ASN A 128 -2.00 -19.27 14.69
CA ASN A 128 -1.49 -20.02 15.84
C ASN A 128 -1.05 -19.04 16.94
N MET A 129 -1.56 -19.24 18.16
CA MET A 129 -1.29 -18.34 19.30
C MET A 129 0.18 -18.33 19.73
N GLU A 130 0.89 -19.45 19.58
CA GLU A 130 2.31 -19.53 19.93
C GLU A 130 3.15 -18.77 18.88
N ASP A 131 2.84 -18.92 17.60
CA ASP A 131 3.49 -18.17 16.53
C ASP A 131 3.19 -16.68 16.63
N MET A 132 1.98 -16.30 17.02
CA MET A 132 1.62 -14.89 17.26
C MET A 132 2.45 -14.27 18.38
N LYS A 133 2.66 -14.98 19.49
CA LYS A 133 3.55 -14.53 20.59
C LYS A 133 4.99 -14.42 20.10
N ALA A 134 5.48 -15.44 19.41
CA ALA A 134 6.84 -15.44 18.86
C ALA A 134 7.05 -14.30 17.85
N ALA A 135 6.05 -13.94 17.04
CA ALA A 135 6.10 -12.79 16.13
C ALA A 135 6.26 -11.47 16.90
N VAL A 136 5.54 -11.30 18.00
CA VAL A 136 5.67 -10.11 18.87
C VAL A 136 7.06 -10.04 19.50
N GLU A 137 7.55 -11.14 20.05
CA GLU A 137 8.89 -11.24 20.64
C GLU A 137 10.00 -10.98 19.63
N ALA A 138 9.81 -11.40 18.37
CA ALA A 138 10.73 -11.12 17.27
C ALA A 138 10.68 -9.66 16.76
N GLY A 139 9.81 -8.81 17.29
CA GLY A 139 9.65 -7.42 16.88
C GLY A 139 8.89 -7.23 15.56
N MET A 140 8.11 -8.23 15.13
CA MET A 140 7.34 -8.16 13.88
C MET A 140 6.37 -6.97 13.84
N PRO A 141 5.61 -6.61 14.89
CA PRO A 141 4.71 -5.47 14.85
C PRO A 141 5.42 -4.16 14.49
N GLU A 142 6.57 -3.89 15.09
CA GLU A 142 7.35 -2.68 14.80
C GLU A 142 7.96 -2.71 13.40
N GLY A 143 8.51 -3.86 13.00
CA GLY A 143 9.12 -4.02 11.68
C GLY A 143 8.12 -3.96 10.52
N CYS A 144 6.94 -4.59 10.68
CA CYS A 144 5.87 -4.54 9.69
C CYS A 144 5.21 -3.17 9.64
N SER A 145 4.94 -2.53 10.78
CA SER A 145 4.34 -1.19 10.79
C SER A 145 5.21 -0.14 10.11
N THR A 146 6.52 -0.22 10.28
CA THR A 146 7.48 0.65 9.57
C THR A 146 7.42 0.41 8.06
N LEU A 147 7.39 -0.84 7.61
CA LEU A 147 7.24 -1.20 6.20
C LEU A 147 5.91 -0.68 5.62
N VAL A 148 4.81 -0.80 6.37
CA VAL A 148 3.49 -0.28 5.98
C VAL A 148 3.55 1.23 5.78
N GLY A 149 4.16 1.96 6.71
CA GLY A 149 4.36 3.42 6.59
C GLY A 149 5.20 3.80 5.38
N GLN A 150 6.33 3.13 5.15
CA GLN A 150 7.21 3.37 4.00
C GLN A 150 6.48 3.13 2.67
N THR A 151 5.72 2.03 2.58
CA THR A 151 4.99 1.68 1.35
C THR A 151 3.87 2.68 1.05
N ALA A 152 3.13 3.11 2.08
CA ALA A 152 2.10 4.14 1.92
C ALA A 152 2.70 5.48 1.46
N ARG A 153 3.87 5.85 1.97
CA ARG A 153 4.64 7.05 1.56
C ARG A 153 5.06 6.97 0.09
N MET A 154 5.59 5.82 -0.37
CA MET A 154 5.95 5.60 -1.78
C MET A 154 4.73 5.77 -2.69
N ALA A 155 3.61 5.14 -2.35
CA ALA A 155 2.39 5.21 -3.15
C ALA A 155 1.80 6.62 -3.18
N LEU A 156 1.75 7.33 -2.05
CA LEU A 156 1.28 8.71 -2.00
C LEU A 156 2.14 9.63 -2.87
N LYS A 157 3.46 9.47 -2.81
CA LYS A 157 4.36 10.24 -3.70
C LYS A 157 4.06 10.01 -5.17
N ILE A 158 3.87 8.76 -5.59
CA ILE A 158 3.49 8.42 -6.98
C ILE A 158 2.17 9.09 -7.36
N ILE A 159 1.18 9.06 -6.46
CA ILE A 159 -0.14 9.68 -6.70
C ILE A 159 0.00 11.20 -6.89
N LEU A 160 0.70 11.88 -5.99
CA LEU A 160 0.88 13.33 -6.02
C LEU A 160 1.67 13.78 -7.26
N ASP A 161 2.76 13.09 -7.59
CA ASP A 161 3.58 13.38 -8.77
C ASP A 161 2.75 13.24 -10.05
N GLU A 162 1.83 12.27 -10.09
CA GLU A 162 0.98 12.05 -11.25
C GLU A 162 -0.15 13.05 -11.37
N GLN A 163 -0.74 13.47 -10.25
CA GLN A 163 -1.75 14.54 -10.22
C GLN A 163 -1.15 15.86 -10.71
N ALA A 164 0.03 16.24 -10.23
CA ALA A 164 0.73 17.44 -10.65
C ALA A 164 1.05 17.49 -12.17
N LYS A 165 1.27 16.32 -12.79
CA LYS A 165 1.46 16.24 -14.26
C LYS A 165 0.17 16.52 -15.04
N LYS A 166 -0.99 16.16 -14.49
CA LYS A 166 -2.30 16.46 -15.11
C LYS A 166 -2.61 17.94 -15.05
N ASP A 167 -2.37 18.59 -13.93
CA ASP A 167 -2.64 20.01 -13.73
C ASP A 167 -1.82 20.86 -14.71
N LYS A 168 -0.53 20.56 -14.88
CA LYS A 168 0.35 21.24 -15.84
C LYS A 168 -0.09 21.07 -17.31
N LYS A 169 -0.73 19.94 -17.66
CA LYS A 169 -1.24 19.72 -19.02
C LYS A 169 -2.53 20.51 -19.30
N THR A 170 -3.30 20.80 -18.27
CA THR A 170 -4.55 21.56 -18.38
C THR A 170 -4.28 23.07 -18.48
N GLU A 171 -3.13 23.56 -17.99
CA GLU A 171 -2.71 24.96 -18.00
C GLU A 171 -2.02 25.40 -19.32
N LEU A 172 -1.66 24.46 -20.20
CA LEU A 172 -1.08 24.81 -21.51
C LEU A 172 -2.20 25.29 -22.46
N PRO A 173 -2.12 26.52 -23.00
CA PRO A 173 -3.11 27.01 -23.94
C PRO A 173 -3.14 26.09 -25.18
N VAL A 174 -4.36 25.73 -25.56
CA VAL A 174 -4.61 25.05 -26.84
C VAL A 174 -4.22 26.06 -27.92
N VAL A 175 -3.08 25.83 -28.58
CA VAL A 175 -2.64 26.59 -29.78
C VAL A 175 -3.33 26.01 -31.00
#